data_7f4f524a5bbe0c85fe381a5ad152c696
#
_entry.id   7f4f524a5bbe0c85fe381a5ad152c696
#
_cell.length_a   1.000
_cell.length_b   1.000
_cell.length_c   1.000
_cell.angle_alpha   90.00
_cell.angle_beta   90.00
_cell.angle_gamma   90.00
#
_symmetry.space_group_name_H-M   'P 1'
#
loop_
_entity.id
_entity.type
_entity.pdbx_description
1 polymer ?
#
loop_
_entity_poly.entity_id
_entity_poly.type
_entity_poly.pdbx_seq_one_letter_code
_entity_poly.pdbx_strand_id
1 'polypeptide(L)'
;MKVMAFAKIAVRNKNGAPDGKSYIAAGDLCTVSDKTLAGLYPVTYPTARGSKTRWVASLKGFLCNQNAYGGLSYPAPGYLSATVKSGGCGVCAAVNAVGALTGKSVPVREMRDLAIRCGARVPGGTDMKRLTGQLCKTYGLKCVQSNHLSELTEHLKSGGVAICNTAGRGMFSTGGHYVVALGFLGDKLCVADPGLYAGKYSTARRRAAVRVSGDLLLTDAATLDADCVGRWPRYYLLGEVN
;
A
#
# COMPACT_ATOMS: atom_id res chain seq x y z
N MET A 1 -1.64 -0.06 13.05
CA MET A 1 -1.31 -0.45 11.66
C MET A 1 0.14 -0.11 11.37
N LYS A 2 0.90 -1.05 10.77
CA LYS A 2 2.28 -0.79 10.31
C LYS A 2 2.28 -0.24 8.88
N VAL A 3 3.16 0.70 8.59
CA VAL A 3 3.34 1.30 7.25
C VAL A 3 4.73 1.90 7.13
N MET A 4 5.32 1.83 5.94
CA MET A 4 6.62 2.46 5.67
C MET A 4 6.43 3.92 5.24
N ALA A 5 7.34 4.79 5.68
CA ALA A 5 7.46 6.14 5.14
C ALA A 5 8.26 6.10 3.82
N PHE A 6 7.71 6.68 2.75
CA PHE A 6 8.38 6.83 1.45
C PHE A 6 8.93 8.23 1.21
N ALA A 7 8.67 9.14 2.13
CA ALA A 7 9.20 10.51 2.11
C ALA A 7 9.55 10.96 3.52
N LYS A 8 10.33 12.04 3.64
CA LYS A 8 10.51 12.74 4.92
C LYS A 8 9.20 13.39 5.34
N ILE A 9 8.73 13.08 6.57
CA ILE A 9 7.44 13.53 7.08
C ILE A 9 7.67 14.43 8.29
N ALA A 10 7.20 15.67 8.20
CA ALA A 10 7.21 16.60 9.32
C ALA A 10 6.20 16.16 10.39
N VAL A 11 6.63 16.20 11.64
CA VAL A 11 5.81 15.78 12.77
C VAL A 11 5.42 16.96 13.66
N ARG A 12 4.43 16.73 14.52
CA ARG A 12 3.84 17.68 15.45
C ARG A 12 3.89 17.15 16.87
N ASN A 13 3.82 18.03 17.86
CA ASN A 13 3.56 17.63 19.24
C ASN A 13 2.07 17.27 19.44
N LYS A 14 1.70 16.80 20.64
CA LYS A 14 0.32 16.41 20.97
C LYS A 14 -0.71 17.54 20.85
N ASN A 15 -0.28 18.79 20.90
CA ASN A 15 -1.13 19.98 20.79
C ASN A 15 -1.23 20.49 19.34
N GLY A 16 -0.64 19.77 18.38
CA GLY A 16 -0.68 20.13 16.97
C GLY A 16 0.36 21.14 16.50
N ALA A 17 1.20 21.68 17.39
CA ALA A 17 2.27 22.58 16.99
C ALA A 17 3.41 21.79 16.29
N PRO A 18 4.06 22.37 15.26
CA PRO A 18 5.19 21.75 14.59
C PRO A 18 6.31 21.37 15.58
N ASP A 19 6.87 20.16 15.45
CA ASP A 19 8.10 19.77 16.13
C ASP A 19 9.28 19.99 15.16
N GLY A 20 9.87 21.18 15.20
CA GLY A 20 10.93 21.57 14.26
C GLY A 20 12.23 20.78 14.38
N LYS A 21 12.37 19.95 15.40
CA LYS A 21 13.58 19.14 15.68
C LYS A 21 13.41 17.67 15.30
N SER A 22 12.19 17.21 15.02
CA SER A 22 11.88 15.82 14.76
C SER A 22 11.20 15.64 13.42
N TYR A 23 11.45 14.53 12.78
CA TYR A 23 10.79 14.08 11.54
C TYR A 23 10.83 12.55 11.47
N ILE A 24 9.97 11.98 10.65
CA ILE A 24 10.03 10.59 10.24
C ILE A 24 10.87 10.55 8.95
N ALA A 25 11.88 9.70 8.89
CA ALA A 25 12.72 9.58 7.69
C ALA A 25 12.06 8.68 6.64
N ALA A 26 12.40 8.89 5.38
CA ALA A 26 12.08 7.92 4.35
C ALA A 26 12.78 6.58 4.67
N GLY A 27 12.04 5.48 4.59
CA GLY A 27 12.51 4.15 4.98
C GLY A 27 12.14 3.75 6.42
N ASP A 28 11.66 4.66 7.26
CA ASP A 28 11.21 4.31 8.60
C ASP A 28 9.95 3.43 8.55
N LEU A 29 9.97 2.30 9.24
CA LEU A 29 8.77 1.51 9.53
C LEU A 29 8.04 2.13 10.71
N CYS A 30 6.82 2.59 10.46
CA CYS A 30 6.00 3.32 11.42
C CYS A 30 4.81 2.48 11.89
N THR A 31 4.42 2.69 13.16
CA THR A 31 3.11 2.27 13.64
C THR A 31 2.19 3.48 13.73
N VAL A 32 1.12 3.46 12.95
CA VAL A 32 0.09 4.50 12.96
C VAL A 32 -1.09 4.02 13.80
N SER A 33 -1.54 4.87 14.71
CA SER A 33 -2.72 4.67 15.55
C SER A 33 -3.89 5.54 15.05
N ASP A 34 -5.07 5.30 15.59
CA ASP A 34 -6.28 6.05 15.25
C ASP A 34 -6.13 7.53 15.57
N LYS A 35 -6.90 8.35 14.85
CA LYS A 35 -6.93 9.79 15.11
C LYS A 35 -7.30 10.08 16.57
N THR A 36 -6.56 11.01 17.16
CA THR A 36 -6.92 11.60 18.46
C THR A 36 -8.13 12.52 18.33
N LEU A 37 -8.67 12.95 19.48
CA LEU A 37 -9.74 13.97 19.53
C LEU A 37 -9.35 15.30 18.86
N ALA A 38 -8.05 15.61 18.79
CA ALA A 38 -7.50 16.77 18.06
C ALA A 38 -7.39 16.54 16.53
N GLY A 39 -7.86 15.41 16.00
CA GLY A 39 -7.83 15.10 14.58
C GLY A 39 -6.45 14.70 14.02
N LEU A 40 -5.46 14.46 14.89
CA LEU A 40 -4.10 14.09 14.54
C LEU A 40 -3.92 12.56 14.63
N TYR A 41 -3.10 11.99 13.77
CA TYR A 41 -2.70 10.58 13.85
C TYR A 41 -1.42 10.45 14.70
N PRO A 42 -1.44 9.70 15.83
CA PRO A 42 -0.22 9.30 16.51
C PRO A 42 0.58 8.35 15.62
N VAL A 43 1.87 8.62 15.48
CA VAL A 43 2.80 7.79 14.71
C VAL A 43 4.02 7.50 15.57
N THR A 44 4.27 6.22 15.80
CA THR A 44 5.49 5.73 16.45
C THR A 44 6.46 5.29 15.37
N TYR A 45 7.69 5.79 15.43
CA TYR A 45 8.74 5.57 14.45
C TYR A 45 10.10 5.37 15.13
N PRO A 46 11.07 4.69 14.47
CA PRO A 46 12.38 4.43 15.02
C PRO A 46 13.20 5.71 15.17
N THR A 47 14.11 5.72 16.12
CA THR A 47 15.15 6.73 16.33
C THR A 47 16.44 6.07 16.74
N ALA A 48 17.56 6.81 16.74
CA ALA A 48 18.85 6.29 17.21
C ALA A 48 18.84 5.80 18.68
N ARG A 49 17.85 6.21 19.47
CA ARG A 49 17.73 5.86 20.90
C ARG A 49 16.49 5.00 21.20
N GLY A 50 15.98 4.26 20.23
CA GLY A 50 14.77 3.44 20.35
C GLY A 50 13.63 3.95 19.47
N SER A 51 12.41 4.09 19.99
CA SER A 51 11.27 4.59 19.24
C SER A 51 10.70 5.86 19.86
N LYS A 52 10.01 6.67 19.04
CA LYS A 52 9.40 7.93 19.46
C LYS A 52 8.00 8.05 18.86
N THR A 53 7.05 8.52 19.66
CA THR A 53 5.71 8.85 19.14
C THR A 53 5.59 10.36 18.94
N ARG A 54 5.08 10.73 17.76
CA ARG A 54 4.72 12.08 17.36
C ARG A 54 3.40 12.03 16.60
N TRP A 55 2.90 13.19 16.19
CA TRP A 55 1.60 13.32 15.53
C TRP A 55 1.76 13.87 14.13
N VAL A 56 0.90 13.43 13.21
CA VAL A 56 0.79 13.97 11.85
C VAL A 56 -0.66 14.35 11.57
N ALA A 57 -0.86 15.44 10.84
CA ALA A 57 -2.20 15.91 10.48
C ALA A 57 -2.85 15.07 9.36
N SER A 58 -2.03 14.43 8.54
CA SER A 58 -2.48 13.55 7.46
C SER A 58 -1.49 12.42 7.23
N LEU A 59 -1.92 11.35 6.60
CA LEU A 59 -1.08 10.20 6.27
C LEU A 59 -0.35 10.40 4.92
N LYS A 60 0.19 11.59 4.68
CA LYS A 60 0.99 11.91 3.50
C LYS A 60 2.43 11.42 3.67
N GLY A 61 3.04 10.91 2.61
CA GLY A 61 4.40 10.36 2.61
C GLY A 61 4.48 8.86 2.90
N PHE A 62 3.35 8.16 2.98
CA PHE A 62 3.26 6.73 3.28
C PHE A 62 2.87 5.85 2.09
N LEU A 63 3.01 6.33 0.85
CA LEU A 63 2.65 5.60 -0.37
C LEU A 63 3.79 5.56 -1.36
N CYS A 64 4.15 4.36 -1.81
CA CYS A 64 4.84 4.18 -3.08
C CYS A 64 3.83 4.31 -4.22
N ASN A 65 3.88 5.43 -4.96
CA ASN A 65 2.90 5.78 -6.00
C ASN A 65 3.49 5.57 -7.39
N GLN A 66 2.82 4.75 -8.23
CA GLN A 66 3.28 4.45 -9.59
C GLN A 66 3.37 5.69 -10.50
N ASN A 67 2.57 6.72 -10.24
CA ASN A 67 2.55 7.94 -11.06
C ASN A 67 3.89 8.70 -11.02
N ALA A 68 4.72 8.49 -9.99
CA ALA A 68 6.05 9.08 -9.89
C ALA A 68 7.09 8.44 -10.84
N TYR A 69 6.76 7.31 -11.47
CA TYR A 69 7.72 6.50 -12.22
C TYR A 69 7.45 6.44 -13.73
N GLY A 70 7.07 7.60 -14.32
CA GLY A 70 6.83 7.73 -15.76
C GLY A 70 8.06 7.49 -16.63
N GLY A 71 9.26 7.77 -16.11
CA GLY A 71 10.54 7.49 -16.79
C GLY A 71 11.11 6.07 -16.56
N LEU A 72 10.45 5.23 -15.73
CA LEU A 72 10.93 3.88 -15.46
C LEU A 72 10.25 2.88 -16.41
N SER A 73 10.98 2.42 -17.42
CA SER A 73 10.50 1.46 -18.42
C SER A 73 10.06 0.14 -17.77
N TYR A 74 8.91 -0.38 -18.21
CA TYR A 74 8.33 -1.66 -17.76
C TYR A 74 7.68 -2.38 -18.95
N PRO A 75 8.48 -2.77 -19.97
CA PRO A 75 7.98 -3.31 -21.22
C PRO A 75 7.42 -4.72 -21.09
N ALA A 76 6.47 -5.07 -21.97
CA ALA A 76 6.00 -6.43 -22.21
C ALA A 76 5.70 -6.62 -23.71
N PRO A 77 5.55 -7.86 -24.20
CA PRO A 77 5.14 -8.10 -25.57
C PRO A 77 3.87 -7.31 -25.92
N GLY A 78 3.89 -6.55 -27.02
CA GLY A 78 2.82 -5.64 -27.42
C GLY A 78 2.73 -4.32 -26.66
N TYR A 79 3.57 -4.08 -25.63
CA TYR A 79 3.58 -2.89 -24.79
C TYR A 79 5.01 -2.42 -24.53
N LEU A 80 5.81 -2.22 -25.60
CA LEU A 80 7.25 -1.92 -25.49
C LEU A 80 7.54 -0.55 -24.85
N SER A 81 6.67 0.42 -25.02
CA SER A 81 6.79 1.77 -24.43
C SER A 81 6.19 1.87 -23.02
N ALA A 82 5.67 0.78 -22.45
CA ALA A 82 5.06 0.82 -21.13
C ALA A 82 6.09 1.18 -20.04
N THR A 83 5.62 1.89 -19.04
CA THR A 83 6.40 2.31 -17.86
C THR A 83 5.73 1.81 -16.59
N VAL A 84 6.41 1.94 -15.45
CA VAL A 84 5.79 1.65 -14.15
C VAL A 84 4.56 2.54 -13.93
N LYS A 85 4.56 3.79 -14.40
CA LYS A 85 3.37 4.66 -14.32
C LYS A 85 2.16 4.05 -15.04
N SER A 86 2.34 3.45 -16.21
CA SER A 86 1.22 2.93 -17.03
C SER A 86 0.80 1.49 -16.69
N GLY A 87 1.70 0.67 -16.14
CA GLY A 87 1.42 -0.75 -15.92
C GLY A 87 1.97 -1.34 -14.62
N GLY A 88 2.51 -0.51 -13.72
CA GLY A 88 3.27 -0.95 -12.54
C GLY A 88 2.50 -0.93 -11.22
N CYS A 89 1.16 -0.92 -11.22
CA CYS A 89 0.40 -0.97 -9.96
C CYS A 89 0.81 -2.18 -9.10
N GLY A 90 1.01 -3.36 -9.71
CA GLY A 90 1.48 -4.54 -8.99
C GLY A 90 2.90 -4.40 -8.43
N VAL A 91 3.81 -3.74 -9.14
CA VAL A 91 5.17 -3.44 -8.67
C VAL A 91 5.13 -2.54 -7.44
N CYS A 92 4.40 -1.42 -7.51
CA CYS A 92 4.28 -0.49 -6.39
C CYS A 92 3.45 -1.07 -5.22
N ALA A 93 2.45 -1.92 -5.50
CA ALA A 93 1.75 -2.67 -4.46
C ALA A 93 2.71 -3.61 -3.72
N ALA A 94 3.58 -4.33 -4.44
CA ALA A 94 4.60 -5.19 -3.83
C ALA A 94 5.58 -4.40 -2.95
N VAL A 95 6.05 -3.22 -3.42
CA VAL A 95 6.91 -2.32 -2.62
C VAL A 95 6.21 -1.87 -1.34
N ASN A 96 4.94 -1.45 -1.42
CA ASN A 96 4.16 -1.05 -0.24
C ASN A 96 3.98 -2.22 0.75
N ALA A 97 3.68 -3.43 0.24
CA ALA A 97 3.47 -4.61 1.08
C ALA A 97 4.75 -5.07 1.77
N VAL A 98 5.86 -5.21 1.02
CA VAL A 98 7.17 -5.60 1.58
C VAL A 98 7.64 -4.58 2.61
N GLY A 99 7.53 -3.29 2.30
CA GLY A 99 7.90 -2.22 3.23
C GLY A 99 7.11 -2.26 4.54
N ALA A 100 5.79 -2.47 4.45
CA ALA A 100 4.92 -2.52 5.64
C ALA A 100 5.18 -3.75 6.52
N LEU A 101 5.57 -4.89 5.94
CA LEU A 101 5.87 -6.11 6.68
C LEU A 101 7.28 -6.09 7.26
N THR A 102 8.28 -5.85 6.43
CA THR A 102 9.69 -6.13 6.78
C THR A 102 10.46 -4.89 7.25
N GLY A 103 9.91 -3.70 7.08
CA GLY A 103 10.65 -2.44 7.31
C GLY A 103 11.76 -2.19 6.28
N LYS A 104 11.89 -3.00 5.24
CA LYS A 104 12.92 -2.82 4.20
C LYS A 104 12.43 -1.85 3.13
N SER A 105 13.20 -0.79 2.92
CA SER A 105 12.96 0.14 1.80
C SER A 105 13.48 -0.50 0.51
N VAL A 106 12.56 -0.98 -0.32
CA VAL A 106 12.88 -1.59 -1.61
C VAL A 106 12.70 -0.54 -2.72
N PRO A 107 13.76 -0.19 -3.47
CA PRO A 107 13.63 0.70 -4.62
C PRO A 107 12.66 0.12 -5.67
N VAL A 108 11.80 0.97 -6.22
CA VAL A 108 10.83 0.53 -7.25
C VAL A 108 11.52 -0.08 -8.47
N ARG A 109 12.73 0.40 -8.82
CA ARG A 109 13.54 -0.19 -9.89
C ARG A 109 13.87 -1.65 -9.60
N GLU A 110 14.32 -1.98 -8.39
CA GLU A 110 14.65 -3.36 -8.00
C GLU A 110 13.43 -4.27 -8.02
N MET A 111 12.30 -3.79 -7.52
CA MET A 111 11.04 -4.54 -7.57
C MET A 111 10.55 -4.77 -9.00
N ARG A 112 10.68 -3.74 -9.87
CA ARG A 112 10.40 -3.84 -11.30
C ARG A 112 11.29 -4.89 -11.97
N ASP A 113 12.60 -4.85 -11.69
CA ASP A 113 13.57 -5.80 -12.24
C ASP A 113 13.29 -7.22 -11.74
N LEU A 114 12.91 -7.38 -10.48
CA LEU A 114 12.45 -8.65 -9.92
C LEU A 114 11.23 -9.20 -10.68
N ALA A 115 10.22 -8.35 -10.91
CA ALA A 115 9.02 -8.72 -11.64
C ALA A 115 9.31 -9.15 -13.08
N ILE A 116 10.25 -8.48 -13.76
CA ILE A 116 10.69 -8.87 -15.10
C ILE A 116 11.44 -10.21 -15.05
N ARG A 117 12.44 -10.36 -14.19
CA ARG A 117 13.26 -11.57 -14.08
C ARG A 117 12.46 -12.83 -13.75
N CYS A 118 11.44 -12.73 -12.90
CA CYS A 118 10.59 -13.88 -12.56
C CYS A 118 9.43 -14.10 -13.53
N GLY A 119 9.39 -13.37 -14.65
CA GLY A 119 8.34 -13.50 -15.66
C GLY A 119 6.96 -12.99 -15.18
N ALA A 120 6.92 -12.18 -14.12
CA ALA A 120 5.67 -11.61 -13.64
C ALA A 120 5.20 -10.40 -14.47
N ARG A 121 6.07 -9.80 -15.31
CA ARG A 121 5.65 -8.75 -16.24
C ARG A 121 4.92 -9.38 -17.43
N VAL A 122 3.66 -9.07 -17.57
CA VAL A 122 2.76 -9.59 -18.63
C VAL A 122 2.07 -8.44 -19.37
N PRO A 123 1.55 -8.67 -20.59
CA PRO A 123 0.66 -7.71 -21.24
C PRO A 123 -0.47 -7.28 -20.30
N GLY A 124 -0.67 -5.98 -20.15
CA GLY A 124 -1.70 -5.43 -19.26
C GLY A 124 -1.33 -5.30 -17.79
N GLY A 125 -0.11 -5.67 -17.35
CA GLY A 125 0.30 -5.40 -15.96
C GLY A 125 1.27 -6.40 -15.36
N THR A 126 0.95 -6.89 -14.17
CA THR A 126 1.79 -7.80 -13.38
C THR A 126 1.02 -9.06 -13.01
N ASP A 127 1.59 -10.23 -13.31
CA ASP A 127 1.14 -11.52 -12.75
C ASP A 127 1.53 -11.56 -11.27
N MET A 128 0.57 -11.28 -10.41
CA MET A 128 0.83 -11.18 -8.98
C MET A 128 1.12 -12.54 -8.33
N LYS A 129 0.61 -13.63 -8.87
CA LYS A 129 0.92 -14.98 -8.39
C LYS A 129 2.42 -15.30 -8.54
N ARG A 130 2.99 -14.98 -9.70
CA ARG A 130 4.43 -15.16 -9.94
C ARG A 130 5.25 -14.21 -9.07
N LEU A 131 4.85 -12.93 -8.99
CA LEU A 131 5.58 -11.94 -8.21
C LEU A 131 5.57 -12.30 -6.72
N THR A 132 4.42 -12.62 -6.12
CA THR A 132 4.35 -12.98 -4.69
C THR A 132 5.14 -14.25 -4.38
N GLY A 133 5.15 -15.26 -5.26
CA GLY A 133 6.01 -16.42 -5.11
C GLY A 133 7.51 -16.08 -5.02
N GLN A 134 7.95 -15.06 -5.79
CA GLN A 134 9.33 -14.58 -5.71
C GLN A 134 9.56 -13.66 -4.51
N LEU A 135 8.58 -12.83 -4.11
CA LEU A 135 8.66 -12.02 -2.88
C LEU A 135 8.88 -12.88 -1.64
N CYS A 136 8.13 -13.99 -1.54
CA CYS A 136 8.28 -14.93 -0.42
C CYS A 136 9.73 -15.44 -0.30
N LYS A 137 10.32 -15.84 -1.42
CA LYS A 137 11.72 -16.32 -1.47
C LYS A 137 12.73 -15.22 -1.15
N THR A 138 12.54 -14.02 -1.70
CA THR A 138 13.51 -12.92 -1.61
C THR A 138 13.51 -12.24 -0.25
N TYR A 139 12.35 -12.11 0.37
CA TYR A 139 12.17 -11.32 1.60
C TYR A 139 11.82 -12.15 2.84
N GLY A 140 11.78 -13.50 2.73
CA GLY A 140 11.41 -14.36 3.86
C GLY A 140 9.95 -14.20 4.27
N LEU A 141 9.04 -14.07 3.28
CA LEU A 141 7.62 -13.91 3.52
C LEU A 141 6.87 -15.19 3.21
N LYS A 142 5.67 -15.32 3.73
CA LYS A 142 4.66 -16.30 3.31
C LYS A 142 3.51 -15.59 2.60
N CYS A 143 2.88 -16.27 1.64
CA CYS A 143 1.72 -15.77 0.90
C CYS A 143 0.66 -16.87 0.78
N VAL A 144 -0.55 -16.56 1.20
CA VAL A 144 -1.73 -17.38 0.99
C VAL A 144 -2.67 -16.64 0.04
N GLN A 145 -3.22 -17.36 -0.95
CA GLN A 145 -4.23 -16.82 -1.86
C GLN A 145 -5.62 -17.08 -1.28
N SER A 146 -6.47 -16.07 -1.28
CA SER A 146 -7.83 -16.17 -0.73
C SER A 146 -8.86 -15.42 -1.57
N ASN A 147 -10.12 -15.83 -1.43
CA ASN A 147 -11.30 -15.17 -2.00
C ASN A 147 -12.33 -14.79 -0.93
N HIS A 148 -11.99 -15.00 0.35
CA HIS A 148 -12.90 -14.82 1.47
C HIS A 148 -12.56 -13.57 2.27
N LEU A 149 -13.56 -12.68 2.43
CA LEU A 149 -13.41 -11.44 3.19
C LEU A 149 -13.06 -11.70 4.67
N SER A 150 -13.56 -12.78 5.25
CA SER A 150 -13.24 -13.19 6.62
C SER A 150 -11.75 -13.47 6.78
N GLU A 151 -11.15 -14.25 5.86
CA GLU A 151 -9.72 -14.56 5.88
C GLU A 151 -8.86 -13.29 5.70
N LEU A 152 -9.27 -12.37 4.81
CA LEU A 152 -8.63 -11.06 4.69
C LEU A 152 -8.63 -10.32 6.02
N THR A 153 -9.81 -10.21 6.66
CA THR A 153 -9.96 -9.42 7.88
C THR A 153 -9.20 -10.02 9.07
N GLU A 154 -9.20 -11.33 9.22
CA GLU A 154 -8.44 -12.05 10.25
C GLU A 154 -6.93 -11.89 10.02
N HIS A 155 -6.47 -12.04 8.77
CA HIS A 155 -5.08 -11.87 8.41
C HIS A 155 -4.56 -10.46 8.73
N LEU A 156 -5.34 -9.43 8.40
CA LEU A 156 -4.97 -8.04 8.70
C LEU A 156 -4.97 -7.75 10.22
N LYS A 157 -5.90 -8.33 10.97
CA LYS A 157 -5.94 -8.21 12.45
C LYS A 157 -4.75 -8.90 13.11
N SER A 158 -4.22 -9.97 12.51
CA SER A 158 -3.00 -10.65 12.98
C SER A 158 -1.70 -9.93 12.60
N GLY A 159 -1.78 -8.77 11.96
CA GLY A 159 -0.61 -7.94 11.59
C GLY A 159 -0.04 -8.20 10.19
N GLY A 160 -0.67 -9.07 9.41
CA GLY A 160 -0.34 -9.25 8.00
C GLY A 160 -0.81 -8.08 7.13
N VAL A 161 -0.46 -8.13 5.86
CA VAL A 161 -0.97 -7.22 4.81
C VAL A 161 -1.50 -8.02 3.63
N ALA A 162 -2.31 -7.39 2.77
CA ALA A 162 -2.82 -8.07 1.59
C ALA A 162 -2.68 -7.22 0.34
N ILE A 163 -2.19 -7.82 -0.76
CA ILE A 163 -2.33 -7.23 -2.09
C ILE A 163 -3.68 -7.68 -2.64
N CYS A 164 -4.56 -6.71 -2.91
CA CYS A 164 -5.93 -6.93 -3.33
C CYS A 164 -6.07 -6.68 -4.83
N ASN A 165 -6.68 -7.63 -5.53
CA ASN A 165 -6.84 -7.64 -6.98
C ASN A 165 -8.21 -7.09 -7.35
N THR A 166 -8.31 -5.80 -7.65
CA THR A 166 -9.58 -5.17 -8.01
C THR A 166 -9.98 -5.44 -9.45
N ALA A 167 -11.27 -5.61 -9.69
CA ALA A 167 -11.83 -6.05 -10.98
C ALA A 167 -12.19 -4.90 -11.92
N GLY A 168 -11.88 -3.65 -11.55
CA GLY A 168 -12.25 -2.50 -12.39
C GLY A 168 -13.74 -2.13 -12.29
N ARG A 169 -14.39 -2.43 -11.18
CA ARG A 169 -15.80 -2.11 -10.93
C ARG A 169 -16.05 -0.62 -10.60
N GLY A 170 -14.99 0.20 -10.73
CA GLY A 170 -15.07 1.65 -10.66
C GLY A 170 -14.87 2.25 -9.28
N MET A 171 -14.65 1.48 -8.23
CA MET A 171 -14.31 2.04 -6.91
C MET A 171 -12.84 2.46 -6.86
N PHE A 172 -11.92 1.50 -7.03
CA PHE A 172 -10.48 1.77 -7.02
C PHE A 172 -9.90 2.03 -8.41
N SER A 173 -10.50 1.44 -9.45
CA SER A 173 -10.10 1.63 -10.85
C SER A 173 -11.26 1.29 -11.78
N THR A 174 -11.18 1.73 -13.03
CA THR A 174 -12.08 1.31 -14.12
C THR A 174 -11.52 0.12 -14.91
N GLY A 175 -10.25 -0.23 -14.71
CA GLY A 175 -9.60 -1.43 -15.21
C GLY A 175 -9.10 -2.32 -14.07
N GLY A 176 -8.44 -3.43 -14.39
CA GLY A 176 -7.78 -4.26 -13.38
C GLY A 176 -6.71 -3.46 -12.65
N HIS A 177 -6.64 -3.61 -11.31
CA HIS A 177 -5.72 -2.83 -10.50
C HIS A 177 -5.35 -3.59 -9.22
N TYR A 178 -4.15 -3.33 -8.69
CA TYR A 178 -3.72 -3.84 -7.39
C TYR A 178 -3.62 -2.70 -6.39
N VAL A 179 -4.25 -2.89 -5.22
CA VAL A 179 -4.11 -2.03 -4.05
C VAL A 179 -3.63 -2.85 -2.86
N VAL A 180 -3.18 -2.21 -1.79
CA VAL A 180 -2.67 -2.92 -0.60
C VAL A 180 -3.52 -2.58 0.61
N ALA A 181 -4.15 -3.59 1.21
CA ALA A 181 -4.76 -3.49 2.52
C ALA A 181 -3.67 -3.62 3.58
N LEU A 182 -3.48 -2.57 4.39
CA LEU A 182 -2.39 -2.44 5.36
C LEU A 182 -2.82 -2.79 6.80
N GLY A 183 -4.10 -2.94 7.05
CA GLY A 183 -4.69 -3.14 8.38
C GLY A 183 -5.82 -2.17 8.66
N PHE A 184 -6.21 -2.04 9.91
CA PHE A 184 -7.34 -1.19 10.33
C PHE A 184 -6.86 0.03 11.10
N LEU A 185 -7.58 1.14 10.94
CA LEU A 185 -7.56 2.32 11.80
C LEU A 185 -9.00 2.52 12.31
N GLY A 186 -9.24 2.19 13.58
CA GLY A 186 -10.56 2.00 14.14
C GLY A 186 -11.31 0.88 13.42
N ASP A 187 -12.50 1.19 12.96
CA ASP A 187 -13.36 0.29 12.19
C ASP A 187 -13.05 0.29 10.68
N LYS A 188 -12.22 1.22 10.21
CA LYS A 188 -11.95 1.40 8.78
C LYS A 188 -10.70 0.68 8.32
N LEU A 189 -10.82 -0.03 7.21
CA LEU A 189 -9.71 -0.60 6.48
C LEU A 189 -8.84 0.51 5.89
N CYS A 190 -7.54 0.44 6.12
CA CYS A 190 -6.56 1.36 5.52
C CYS A 190 -5.96 0.73 4.27
N VAL A 191 -6.07 1.44 3.16
CA VAL A 191 -5.65 0.97 1.83
C VAL A 191 -4.62 1.93 1.22
N ALA A 192 -3.50 1.39 0.74
CA ALA A 192 -2.57 2.08 -0.13
C ALA A 192 -2.95 1.80 -1.59
N ASP A 193 -3.27 2.85 -2.34
CA ASP A 193 -3.58 2.78 -3.77
C ASP A 193 -2.40 3.30 -4.59
N PRO A 194 -1.60 2.43 -5.23
CA PRO A 194 -0.44 2.86 -6.03
C PRO A 194 -0.77 3.80 -7.17
N GLY A 195 -2.01 3.78 -7.65
CA GLY A 195 -2.50 4.66 -8.70
C GLY A 195 -3.26 5.90 -8.18
N LEU A 196 -3.02 6.32 -6.93
CA LEU A 196 -3.66 7.50 -6.35
C LEU A 196 -3.19 8.78 -7.05
N TYR A 197 -4.14 9.63 -7.44
CA TYR A 197 -3.91 10.98 -7.97
C TYR A 197 -4.96 11.96 -7.43
N ALA A 198 -4.68 13.26 -7.53
CA ALA A 198 -5.61 14.29 -7.06
C ALA A 198 -6.97 14.17 -7.78
N GLY A 199 -8.04 14.10 -7.01
CA GLY A 199 -9.40 13.97 -7.55
C GLY A 199 -9.84 12.54 -7.92
N LYS A 200 -8.99 11.51 -7.81
CA LYS A 200 -9.39 10.12 -8.14
C LYS A 200 -10.66 9.67 -7.41
N TYR A 201 -10.83 10.10 -6.18
CA TYR A 201 -11.97 9.74 -5.32
C TYR A 201 -12.99 10.89 -5.16
N SER A 202 -13.09 11.82 -6.13
CA SER A 202 -13.94 13.00 -6.05
C SER A 202 -15.41 12.79 -6.52
N THR A 203 -15.73 11.66 -7.16
CA THR A 203 -17.14 11.37 -7.56
C THR A 203 -17.99 11.10 -6.31
N ALA A 204 -19.31 11.41 -6.38
CA ALA A 204 -20.22 11.20 -5.26
C ALA A 204 -20.16 9.77 -4.71
N ARG A 205 -20.20 8.75 -5.59
CA ARG A 205 -20.08 7.33 -5.22
C ARG A 205 -18.78 7.03 -4.46
N ARG A 206 -17.64 7.53 -4.95
CA ARG A 206 -16.33 7.26 -4.33
C ARG A 206 -16.19 7.99 -3.01
N ARG A 207 -16.62 9.26 -2.91
CA ARG A 207 -16.59 10.04 -1.66
C ARG A 207 -17.45 9.42 -0.55
N ALA A 208 -18.57 8.81 -0.89
CA ALA A 208 -19.44 8.14 0.07
C ALA A 208 -18.79 6.88 0.68
N ALA A 209 -17.92 6.18 -0.07
CA ALA A 209 -17.35 4.90 0.32
C ALA A 209 -15.87 4.98 0.76
N VAL A 210 -15.13 6.00 0.33
CA VAL A 210 -13.69 6.12 0.54
C VAL A 210 -13.34 7.50 1.03
N ARG A 211 -12.70 7.58 2.20
CA ARG A 211 -12.09 8.80 2.73
C ARG A 211 -10.60 8.82 2.42
N VAL A 212 -10.14 9.83 1.69
CA VAL A 212 -8.72 10.07 1.44
C VAL A 212 -8.09 10.75 2.65
N SER A 213 -7.03 10.19 3.19
CA SER A 213 -6.24 10.75 4.28
C SER A 213 -4.76 10.82 3.88
N GLY A 214 -4.37 11.92 3.26
CA GLY A 214 -3.04 12.04 2.66
C GLY A 214 -2.89 11.10 1.46
N ASP A 215 -1.95 10.17 1.55
CA ASP A 215 -1.66 9.18 0.51
C ASP A 215 -2.40 7.85 0.74
N LEU A 216 -3.09 7.71 1.87
CA LEU A 216 -3.80 6.49 2.23
C LEU A 216 -5.32 6.70 2.18
N LEU A 217 -6.02 5.61 1.96
CA LEU A 217 -7.48 5.57 1.87
C LEU A 217 -8.04 4.85 3.09
N LEU A 218 -9.18 5.31 3.57
CA LEU A 218 -9.95 4.67 4.64
C LEU A 218 -11.32 4.30 4.08
N THR A 219 -11.68 3.02 4.17
CA THR A 219 -12.91 2.46 3.59
C THR A 219 -13.41 1.29 4.42
N ASP A 220 -14.60 0.79 4.12
CA ASP A 220 -15.07 -0.46 4.68
C ASP A 220 -14.46 -1.66 3.96
N ALA A 221 -14.16 -2.73 4.68
CA ALA A 221 -13.61 -3.94 4.10
C ALA A 221 -14.55 -4.55 3.04
N ALA A 222 -15.86 -4.47 3.25
CA ALA A 222 -16.87 -4.88 2.29
C ALA A 222 -16.81 -4.07 0.97
N THR A 223 -16.47 -2.78 1.04
CA THR A 223 -16.31 -1.93 -0.17
C THR A 223 -15.12 -2.43 -1.01
N LEU A 224 -14.01 -2.79 -0.38
CA LEU A 224 -12.86 -3.35 -1.08
C LEU A 224 -13.20 -4.73 -1.66
N ASP A 225 -13.84 -5.60 -0.88
CA ASP A 225 -14.24 -6.93 -1.35
C ASP A 225 -15.16 -6.84 -2.59
N ALA A 226 -16.15 -5.98 -2.55
CA ALA A 226 -17.07 -5.79 -3.67
C ALA A 226 -16.35 -5.38 -4.97
N ASP A 227 -15.25 -4.60 -4.89
CA ASP A 227 -14.46 -4.20 -6.07
C ASP A 227 -13.50 -5.32 -6.52
N CYS A 228 -13.24 -6.34 -5.68
CA CYS A 228 -12.44 -7.53 -6.00
C CYS A 228 -13.28 -8.70 -6.57
N VAL A 229 -14.60 -8.65 -6.50
CA VAL A 229 -15.49 -9.70 -7.03
C VAL A 229 -15.27 -9.89 -8.53
N GLY A 230 -15.08 -11.15 -8.95
CA GLY A 230 -14.74 -11.52 -10.32
C GLY A 230 -13.25 -11.64 -10.59
N ARG A 231 -12.40 -11.45 -9.58
CA ARG A 231 -10.98 -11.77 -9.60
C ARG A 231 -10.69 -13.09 -8.88
N TRP A 232 -9.66 -13.79 -9.34
CA TRP A 232 -9.22 -15.05 -8.76
C TRP A 232 -7.69 -15.12 -8.78
N PRO A 233 -7.00 -15.11 -7.61
CA PRO A 233 -7.57 -14.83 -6.29
C PRO A 233 -7.94 -13.34 -6.14
N ARG A 234 -8.81 -13.02 -5.16
CA ARG A 234 -9.12 -11.66 -4.75
C ARG A 234 -7.97 -11.06 -3.95
N TYR A 235 -7.34 -11.88 -3.11
CA TYR A 235 -6.35 -11.45 -2.13
C TYR A 235 -5.09 -12.32 -2.19
N TYR A 236 -3.96 -11.67 -2.09
CA TYR A 236 -2.67 -12.27 -1.77
C TYR A 236 -2.32 -11.85 -0.35
N LEU A 237 -2.54 -12.73 0.61
CA LEU A 237 -2.35 -12.51 2.06
C LEU A 237 -0.87 -12.72 2.37
N LEU A 238 -0.16 -11.66 2.68
CA LEU A 238 1.28 -11.66 2.92
C LEU A 238 1.58 -11.49 4.41
N GLY A 239 2.48 -12.30 4.96
CA GLY A 239 2.94 -12.23 6.34
C GLY A 239 4.41 -12.63 6.46
N GLU A 240 5.02 -12.33 7.62
CA GLU A 240 6.34 -12.83 7.96
C GLU A 240 6.29 -14.34 8.22
N VAL A 241 7.40 -15.03 7.94
CA VAL A 241 7.59 -16.42 8.40
C VAL A 241 8.01 -16.33 9.86
N ASN A 242 7.17 -16.82 10.77
CA ASN A 242 7.48 -16.93 12.19
C ASN A 242 8.50 -18.04 12.42
#